data_5fd072e7b65bdab015e1cd1b7b047659
#
_entry.id   5fd072e7b65bdab015e1cd1b7b047659
#
_cell.length_a   1.000
_cell.length_b   1.000
_cell.length_c   1.000
_cell.angle_alpha   90.00
_cell.angle_beta   90.00
_cell.angle_gamma   90.00
#
_symmetry.space_group_name_H-M   'P 1'
#
loop_
_entity.id
_entity.type
_entity.pdbx_description
1 polymer ?
#
loop_
_entity_poly.entity_id
_entity_poly.type
_entity_poly.pdbx_seq_one_letter_code
_entity_poly.pdbx_strand_id
1 'polypeptide(L)'
;MTNISIKQKVTLALILFVLLTASLVGALSQWSARSIIEDRMLNKELPNTIKQINGEIDKEISTMRVIAQQIATDPFIKDWFAQGRSAEGEAHLLAKLSAISTSHNLSKTSFADRLSGHYWNQDGYLRQLKNDNVDGWFFAYRESGKASSVSIYAYPDSDQIDLFVNYQEVNGKGLAGIAKSFEDIVNLLSRFTLEETGF
;
A
#
# COMPACT_ATOMS: atom_id res chain seq x y z
N MET A 1 -65.09 37.35 19.19
CA MET A 1 -64.22 36.42 19.98
C MET A 1 -64.98 35.15 20.21
N THR A 2 -64.66 34.08 19.52
CA THR A 2 -65.36 32.79 19.68
C THR A 2 -64.97 32.16 21.02
N ASN A 3 -65.90 32.08 21.94
CA ASN A 3 -65.68 31.41 23.22
C ASN A 3 -65.61 29.89 23.03
N ILE A 4 -64.36 29.38 23.03
CA ILE A 4 -64.10 27.94 22.98
C ILE A 4 -64.64 27.29 24.23
N SER A 5 -65.44 26.21 24.10
CA SER A 5 -66.00 25.48 25.23
C SER A 5 -64.91 24.82 26.09
N ILE A 6 -65.17 24.62 27.38
CA ILE A 6 -64.22 23.96 28.30
C ILE A 6 -63.72 22.59 27.74
N LYS A 7 -64.65 21.83 27.14
CA LYS A 7 -64.34 20.54 26.51
C LYS A 7 -63.32 20.66 25.38
N GLN A 8 -63.45 21.68 24.53
CA GLN A 8 -62.53 21.98 23.45
C GLN A 8 -61.14 22.46 23.96
N LYS A 9 -61.10 23.24 25.03
CA LYS A 9 -59.84 23.68 25.67
C LYS A 9 -59.05 22.47 26.23
N VAL A 10 -59.75 21.54 26.91
CA VAL A 10 -59.11 20.32 27.44
C VAL A 10 -58.61 19.42 26.35
N THR A 11 -59.41 19.21 25.29
CA THR A 11 -58.98 18.40 24.13
C THR A 11 -57.77 19.00 23.43
N LEU A 12 -57.77 20.31 23.23
CA LEU A 12 -56.63 21.01 22.61
C LEU A 12 -55.35 20.94 23.45
N ALA A 13 -55.48 21.06 24.78
CA ALA A 13 -54.35 20.93 25.70
C ALA A 13 -53.78 19.48 25.70
N LEU A 14 -54.65 18.47 25.63
CA LEU A 14 -54.21 17.06 25.51
C LEU A 14 -53.47 16.79 24.17
N ILE A 15 -54.00 17.29 23.07
CA ILE A 15 -53.36 17.15 21.76
C ILE A 15 -51.99 17.84 21.76
N LEU A 16 -51.92 19.03 22.30
CA LEU A 16 -50.67 19.81 22.38
C LEU A 16 -49.63 19.08 23.25
N PHE A 17 -50.05 18.54 24.36
CA PHE A 17 -49.19 17.76 25.24
C PHE A 17 -48.64 16.50 24.56
N VAL A 18 -49.48 15.74 23.84
CA VAL A 18 -49.07 14.54 23.10
C VAL A 18 -48.10 14.91 22.01
N LEU A 19 -48.35 15.98 21.24
CA LEU A 19 -47.45 16.47 20.19
C LEU A 19 -46.10 16.89 20.77
N LEU A 20 -46.09 17.58 21.90
CA LEU A 20 -44.87 18.07 22.54
C LEU A 20 -44.02 16.91 23.11
N THR A 21 -44.67 15.94 23.74
CA THR A 21 -43.99 14.74 24.22
C THR A 21 -43.45 13.86 23.09
N ALA A 22 -44.19 13.68 21.98
CA ALA A 22 -43.74 12.94 20.81
C ALA A 22 -42.55 13.64 20.14
N SER A 23 -42.59 14.95 20.02
CA SER A 23 -41.49 15.76 19.47
C SER A 23 -40.23 15.66 20.33
N LEU A 24 -40.38 15.73 21.65
CA LEU A 24 -39.25 15.66 22.59
C LEU A 24 -38.60 14.26 22.55
N VAL A 25 -39.41 13.20 22.56
CA VAL A 25 -38.93 11.81 22.47
C VAL A 25 -38.23 11.59 21.12
N GLY A 26 -38.80 12.10 20.00
CA GLY A 26 -38.20 12.01 18.68
C GLY A 26 -36.85 12.71 18.61
N ALA A 27 -36.74 13.91 19.16
CA ALA A 27 -35.49 14.68 19.17
C ALA A 27 -34.40 14.00 20.02
N LEU A 28 -34.76 13.50 21.22
CA LEU A 28 -33.84 12.78 22.08
C LEU A 28 -33.37 11.47 21.45
N SER A 29 -34.27 10.72 20.82
CA SER A 29 -33.96 9.48 20.13
C SER A 29 -32.99 9.72 18.96
N GLN A 30 -33.23 10.76 18.18
CA GLN A 30 -32.38 11.08 17.04
C GLN A 30 -31.00 11.59 17.46
N TRP A 31 -30.94 12.37 18.54
CA TRP A 31 -29.66 12.81 19.11
C TRP A 31 -28.85 11.64 19.68
N SER A 32 -29.49 10.75 20.44
CA SER A 32 -28.85 9.56 20.98
C SER A 32 -28.36 8.61 19.87
N ALA A 33 -29.17 8.38 18.82
CA ALA A 33 -28.78 7.55 17.70
C ALA A 33 -27.55 8.11 16.95
N ARG A 34 -27.53 9.44 16.70
CA ARG A 34 -26.36 10.10 16.09
C ARG A 34 -25.11 9.94 16.94
N SER A 35 -25.19 10.21 18.24
CA SER A 35 -24.06 10.10 19.16
C SER A 35 -23.48 8.68 19.19
N ILE A 36 -24.33 7.65 19.17
CA ILE A 36 -23.89 6.24 19.16
C ILE A 36 -23.22 5.89 17.83
N ILE A 37 -23.78 6.35 16.70
CA ILE A 37 -23.21 6.11 15.36
C ILE A 37 -21.85 6.80 15.24
N GLU A 38 -21.76 8.08 15.61
CA GLU A 38 -20.52 8.86 15.56
C GLU A 38 -19.43 8.22 16.44
N ASP A 39 -19.75 7.82 17.67
CA ASP A 39 -18.80 7.17 18.57
C ASP A 39 -18.31 5.83 17.99
N ARG A 40 -19.21 5.04 17.44
CA ARG A 40 -18.87 3.76 16.81
C ARG A 40 -17.98 3.94 15.59
N MET A 41 -18.31 4.86 14.69
CA MET A 41 -17.54 5.14 13.49
C MET A 41 -16.14 5.69 13.82
N LEU A 42 -16.06 6.73 14.67
CA LEU A 42 -14.80 7.40 14.94
C LEU A 42 -13.87 6.61 15.86
N ASN A 43 -14.43 5.90 16.86
CA ASN A 43 -13.63 5.28 17.91
C ASN A 43 -13.44 3.77 17.73
N LYS A 44 -14.17 3.13 16.79
CA LYS A 44 -14.06 1.68 16.56
C LYS A 44 -13.84 1.33 15.10
N GLU A 45 -14.74 1.74 14.20
CA GLU A 45 -14.70 1.27 12.81
C GLU A 45 -13.52 1.89 12.03
N LEU A 46 -13.37 3.21 12.06
CA LEU A 46 -12.29 3.89 11.37
C LEU A 46 -10.89 3.46 11.86
N PRO A 47 -10.58 3.42 13.16
CA PRO A 47 -9.29 2.90 13.64
C PRO A 47 -9.03 1.44 13.26
N ASN A 48 -10.05 0.58 13.29
CA ASN A 48 -9.90 -0.81 12.87
C ASN A 48 -9.62 -0.93 11.37
N THR A 49 -10.32 -0.18 10.54
CA THR A 49 -10.08 -0.15 9.09
C THR A 49 -8.67 0.35 8.77
N ILE A 50 -8.22 1.42 9.41
CA ILE A 50 -6.84 1.92 9.26
C ILE A 50 -5.81 0.86 9.67
N LYS A 51 -6.06 0.16 10.77
CA LYS A 51 -5.17 -0.91 11.23
C LYS A 51 -5.11 -2.08 10.25
N GLN A 52 -6.24 -2.45 9.65
CA GLN A 52 -6.30 -3.49 8.61
C GLN A 52 -5.54 -3.05 7.34
N ILE A 53 -5.76 -1.82 6.87
CA ILE A 53 -5.04 -1.24 5.74
C ILE A 53 -3.53 -1.27 5.98
N ASN A 54 -3.06 -0.78 7.13
CA ASN A 54 -1.64 -0.81 7.48
C ASN A 54 -1.10 -2.24 7.51
N GLY A 55 -1.86 -3.18 8.06
CA GLY A 55 -1.46 -4.59 8.10
C GLY A 55 -1.31 -5.22 6.71
N GLU A 56 -2.19 -4.89 5.75
CA GLU A 56 -2.07 -5.39 4.38
C GLU A 56 -0.90 -4.74 3.62
N ILE A 57 -0.66 -3.44 3.83
CA ILE A 57 0.52 -2.77 3.26
C ILE A 57 1.81 -3.39 3.80
N ASP A 58 1.90 -3.58 5.11
CA ASP A 58 3.08 -4.18 5.75
C ASP A 58 3.34 -5.61 5.27
N LYS A 59 2.28 -6.38 5.08
CA LYS A 59 2.34 -7.74 4.54
C LYS A 59 2.83 -7.75 3.10
N GLU A 60 2.31 -6.85 2.25
CA GLU A 60 2.75 -6.73 0.85
C GLU A 60 4.24 -6.34 0.78
N ILE A 61 4.65 -5.30 1.51
CA ILE A 61 6.06 -4.87 1.58
C ILE A 61 6.96 -6.00 2.11
N SER A 62 6.50 -6.75 3.10
CA SER A 62 7.25 -7.89 3.66
C SER A 62 7.42 -9.00 2.62
N THR A 63 6.36 -9.32 1.87
CA THR A 63 6.41 -10.30 0.78
C THR A 63 7.39 -9.86 -0.30
N MET A 64 7.29 -8.61 -0.74
CA MET A 64 8.23 -8.02 -1.70
C MET A 64 9.67 -8.07 -1.19
N ARG A 65 9.90 -7.77 0.09
CA ARG A 65 11.24 -7.84 0.69
C ARG A 65 11.83 -9.25 0.63
N VAL A 66 11.04 -10.27 0.94
CA VAL A 66 11.47 -11.67 0.87
C VAL A 66 11.86 -12.05 -0.56
N ILE A 67 11.06 -11.65 -1.55
CA ILE A 67 11.36 -11.91 -2.98
C ILE A 67 12.65 -11.20 -3.39
N ALA A 68 12.82 -9.92 -3.07
CA ALA A 68 14.04 -9.18 -3.36
C ALA A 68 15.27 -9.82 -2.68
N GLN A 69 15.13 -10.28 -1.44
CA GLN A 69 16.18 -11.00 -0.73
C GLN A 69 16.55 -12.29 -1.45
N GLN A 70 15.58 -13.10 -1.87
CA GLN A 70 15.83 -14.34 -2.60
C GLN A 70 16.59 -14.10 -3.91
N ILE A 71 16.30 -13.01 -4.63
CA ILE A 71 17.04 -12.65 -5.83
C ILE A 71 18.46 -12.21 -5.48
N ALA A 72 18.61 -11.30 -4.51
CA ALA A 72 19.92 -10.74 -4.14
C ALA A 72 20.89 -11.78 -3.57
N THR A 73 20.38 -12.80 -2.87
CA THR A 73 21.19 -13.84 -2.22
C THR A 73 21.27 -15.15 -2.98
N ASP A 74 20.76 -15.19 -4.21
CA ASP A 74 20.69 -16.40 -5.02
C ASP A 74 22.07 -17.01 -5.28
N PRO A 75 22.30 -18.27 -4.90
CA PRO A 75 23.59 -18.95 -5.13
C PRO A 75 23.96 -19.05 -6.61
N PHE A 76 22.97 -19.31 -7.49
CA PHE A 76 23.21 -19.38 -8.93
C PHE A 76 23.76 -18.05 -9.48
N ILE A 77 23.17 -16.92 -9.08
CA ILE A 77 23.63 -15.59 -9.51
C ILE A 77 25.07 -15.34 -9.02
N LYS A 78 25.38 -15.74 -7.77
CA LYS A 78 26.73 -15.63 -7.20
C LYS A 78 27.76 -16.44 -7.99
N ASP A 79 27.42 -17.68 -8.31
CA ASP A 79 28.29 -18.58 -9.07
C ASP A 79 28.49 -18.09 -10.50
N TRP A 80 27.45 -17.60 -11.15
CA TRP A 80 27.53 -16.98 -12.48
C TRP A 80 28.49 -15.78 -12.52
N PHE A 81 28.42 -14.91 -11.53
CA PHE A 81 29.37 -13.79 -11.40
C PHE A 81 30.81 -14.27 -11.15
N ALA A 82 30.99 -15.32 -10.34
CA ALA A 82 32.31 -15.88 -10.07
C ALA A 82 32.94 -16.54 -11.32
N GLN A 83 32.11 -17.10 -12.22
CA GLN A 83 32.52 -17.79 -13.43
C GLN A 83 32.66 -16.89 -14.67
N GLY A 84 32.56 -15.57 -14.52
CA GLY A 84 32.83 -14.62 -15.60
C GLY A 84 31.60 -14.22 -16.43
N ARG A 85 30.40 -14.47 -15.95
CA ARG A 85 29.14 -14.00 -16.55
C ARG A 85 28.90 -14.52 -17.97
N SER A 86 28.76 -15.83 -18.12
CA SER A 86 28.40 -16.44 -19.40
C SER A 86 27.05 -15.95 -19.94
N ALA A 87 26.89 -15.94 -21.26
CA ALA A 87 25.62 -15.57 -21.91
C ALA A 87 24.46 -16.50 -21.51
N GLU A 88 24.76 -17.81 -21.27
CA GLU A 88 23.78 -18.77 -20.80
C GLU A 88 23.28 -18.43 -19.39
N GLY A 89 24.18 -18.05 -18.49
CA GLY A 89 23.81 -17.63 -17.14
C GLY A 89 23.02 -16.33 -17.11
N GLU A 90 23.33 -15.38 -18.04
CA GLU A 90 22.52 -14.19 -18.23
C GLU A 90 21.08 -14.54 -18.65
N ALA A 91 20.92 -15.45 -19.62
CA ALA A 91 19.61 -15.90 -20.06
C ALA A 91 18.80 -16.53 -18.89
N HIS A 92 19.45 -17.29 -18.02
CA HIS A 92 18.81 -17.87 -16.82
C HIS A 92 18.42 -16.78 -15.81
N LEU A 93 19.26 -15.77 -15.59
CA LEU A 93 18.92 -14.61 -14.74
C LEU A 93 17.67 -13.90 -15.24
N LEU A 94 17.63 -13.59 -16.55
CA LEU A 94 16.49 -12.89 -17.16
C LEU A 94 15.21 -13.73 -17.08
N ALA A 95 15.29 -15.02 -17.40
CA ALA A 95 14.16 -15.93 -17.26
C ALA A 95 13.62 -15.98 -15.83
N LYS A 96 14.50 -15.99 -14.84
CA LYS A 96 14.13 -15.97 -13.42
C LYS A 96 13.45 -14.64 -13.04
N LEU A 97 14.02 -13.50 -13.41
CA LEU A 97 13.46 -12.18 -13.13
C LEU A 97 12.07 -12.04 -13.76
N SER A 98 11.92 -12.46 -15.03
CA SER A 98 10.66 -12.45 -15.75
C SER A 98 9.60 -13.36 -15.10
N ALA A 99 9.98 -14.59 -14.72
CA ALA A 99 9.09 -15.52 -14.04
C ALA A 99 8.58 -14.96 -12.70
N ILE A 100 9.47 -14.35 -11.91
CA ILE A 100 9.11 -13.71 -10.65
C ILE A 100 8.18 -12.52 -10.88
N SER A 101 8.48 -11.66 -11.87
CA SER A 101 7.63 -10.52 -12.24
C SER A 101 6.20 -10.99 -12.55
N THR A 102 6.07 -12.00 -13.40
CA THR A 102 4.77 -12.54 -13.82
C THR A 102 4.03 -13.21 -12.67
N SER A 103 4.70 -14.07 -11.89
CA SER A 103 4.05 -14.86 -10.84
C SER A 103 3.55 -14.03 -9.66
N HIS A 104 4.16 -12.88 -9.42
CA HIS A 104 3.82 -11.98 -8.30
C HIS A 104 3.15 -10.67 -8.72
N ASN A 105 2.80 -10.53 -10.01
CA ASN A 105 2.23 -9.30 -10.58
C ASN A 105 3.06 -8.07 -10.21
N LEU A 106 4.36 -8.11 -10.53
CA LEU A 106 5.29 -7.02 -10.27
C LEU A 106 5.49 -6.19 -11.54
N SER A 107 5.52 -4.87 -11.41
CA SER A 107 5.83 -3.96 -12.53
C SER A 107 7.30 -4.05 -12.94
N LYS A 108 8.20 -4.29 -11.99
CA LYS A 108 9.65 -4.40 -12.23
C LYS A 108 10.27 -5.44 -11.31
N THR A 109 11.24 -6.18 -11.89
CA THR A 109 12.20 -6.99 -11.15
C THR A 109 13.59 -6.67 -11.66
N SER A 110 14.55 -6.57 -10.77
CA SER A 110 15.90 -6.17 -11.15
C SER A 110 16.96 -6.79 -10.25
N PHE A 111 18.16 -6.91 -10.80
CA PHE A 111 19.36 -7.31 -10.09
C PHE A 111 20.52 -6.39 -10.46
N ALA A 112 21.31 -5.99 -9.47
CA ALA A 112 22.56 -5.28 -9.68
C ALA A 112 23.70 -5.99 -8.92
N ASP A 113 24.86 -6.07 -9.56
CA ASP A 113 26.08 -6.40 -8.83
C ASP A 113 26.51 -5.17 -8.00
N ARG A 114 26.43 -5.35 -6.70
CA ARG A 114 26.68 -4.30 -5.72
C ARG A 114 28.11 -3.74 -5.78
N LEU A 115 29.06 -4.52 -6.28
CA LEU A 115 30.48 -4.11 -6.39
C LEU A 115 30.79 -3.43 -7.71
N SER A 116 30.41 -4.04 -8.82
CA SER A 116 30.72 -3.51 -10.15
C SER A 116 29.67 -2.56 -10.72
N GLY A 117 28.45 -2.55 -10.16
CA GLY A 117 27.35 -1.71 -10.65
C GLY A 117 26.69 -2.21 -11.94
N HIS A 118 27.00 -3.40 -12.43
CA HIS A 118 26.26 -3.97 -13.57
C HIS A 118 24.80 -4.24 -13.16
N TYR A 119 23.87 -3.82 -14.02
CA TYR A 119 22.45 -3.76 -13.69
C TYR A 119 21.58 -4.39 -14.78
N TRP A 120 20.70 -5.29 -14.37
CA TRP A 120 19.71 -6.00 -15.21
C TRP A 120 18.31 -5.79 -14.66
N ASN A 121 17.34 -5.82 -15.55
CA ASN A 121 15.94 -6.02 -15.22
C ASN A 121 15.41 -7.29 -15.91
N GLN A 122 14.11 -7.55 -15.81
CA GLN A 122 13.48 -8.70 -16.48
C GLN A 122 13.58 -8.67 -18.01
N ASP A 123 13.86 -7.51 -18.60
CA ASP A 123 13.90 -7.31 -20.05
C ASP A 123 15.34 -7.42 -20.62
N GLY A 124 16.36 -7.37 -19.76
CA GLY A 124 17.75 -7.48 -20.19
C GLY A 124 18.77 -6.72 -19.35
N TYR A 125 20.01 -6.74 -19.85
CA TYR A 125 21.07 -5.87 -19.32
C TYR A 125 20.76 -4.41 -19.64
N LEU A 126 20.73 -3.57 -18.61
CA LEU A 126 20.42 -2.15 -18.77
C LEU A 126 21.71 -1.32 -18.98
N ARG A 127 22.59 -1.35 -18.00
CA ARG A 127 23.82 -0.55 -17.98
C ARG A 127 24.72 -0.88 -16.79
N GLN A 128 25.89 -0.32 -16.79
CA GLN A 128 26.67 -0.17 -15.57
C GLN A 128 26.30 1.15 -14.90
N LEU A 129 25.87 1.06 -13.64
CA LEU A 129 25.44 2.21 -12.83
C LEU A 129 26.61 3.14 -12.55
N LYS A 130 26.37 4.46 -12.61
CA LYS A 130 27.35 5.51 -12.38
C LYS A 130 26.90 6.41 -11.24
N ASN A 131 27.85 6.95 -10.48
CA ASN A 131 27.50 7.87 -9.40
C ASN A 131 27.19 9.27 -9.97
N ASP A 132 25.99 9.41 -10.51
CA ASP A 132 25.44 10.61 -11.11
C ASP A 132 24.01 10.87 -10.63
N ASN A 133 23.34 11.85 -11.24
CA ASN A 133 21.97 12.23 -10.86
C ASN A 133 20.91 11.14 -11.15
N VAL A 134 21.21 10.20 -12.06
CA VAL A 134 20.28 9.13 -12.46
C VAL A 134 20.43 7.92 -11.56
N ASP A 135 21.66 7.49 -11.30
CA ASP A 135 21.98 6.26 -10.59
C ASP A 135 22.47 6.49 -9.14
N GLY A 136 22.51 7.74 -8.67
CA GLY A 136 22.94 8.10 -7.32
C GLY A 136 22.20 7.37 -6.20
N TRP A 137 20.95 6.97 -6.46
CA TRP A 137 20.15 6.15 -5.54
C TRP A 137 20.84 4.82 -5.18
N PHE A 138 21.50 4.17 -6.14
CA PHE A 138 22.20 2.90 -5.95
C PHE A 138 23.38 3.07 -4.98
N PHE A 139 24.19 4.10 -5.21
CA PHE A 139 25.37 4.37 -4.38
C PHE A 139 24.97 4.78 -2.97
N ALA A 140 23.98 5.66 -2.82
CA ALA A 140 23.45 6.06 -1.54
C ALA A 140 22.86 4.87 -0.76
N TYR A 141 22.10 3.99 -1.44
CA TYR A 141 21.55 2.81 -0.79
C TYR A 141 22.66 1.82 -0.39
N ARG A 142 23.62 1.56 -1.28
CA ARG A 142 24.77 0.70 -0.99
C ARG A 142 25.54 1.17 0.24
N GLU A 143 25.80 2.48 0.35
CA GLU A 143 26.56 3.10 1.44
C GLU A 143 25.75 3.18 2.75
N SER A 144 24.43 3.15 2.68
CA SER A 144 23.57 3.20 3.88
C SER A 144 23.77 2.01 4.82
N GLY A 145 24.31 0.89 4.32
CA GLY A 145 24.46 -0.36 5.08
C GLY A 145 23.14 -1.03 5.49
N LYS A 146 21.98 -0.49 5.07
CA LYS A 146 20.67 -1.07 5.37
C LYS A 146 20.41 -2.27 4.46
N ALA A 147 20.03 -3.41 5.02
CA ALA A 147 19.74 -4.60 4.25
C ALA A 147 18.53 -4.41 3.29
N SER A 148 17.53 -3.64 3.69
CA SER A 148 16.39 -3.33 2.82
C SER A 148 16.00 -1.86 2.85
N SER A 149 15.38 -1.40 1.77
CA SER A 149 14.78 -0.07 1.67
C SER A 149 13.45 -0.12 0.91
N VAL A 150 12.58 0.81 1.22
CA VAL A 150 11.30 1.02 0.53
C VAL A 150 11.29 2.44 0.01
N SER A 151 10.88 2.64 -1.22
CA SER A 151 10.76 3.96 -1.84
C SER A 151 9.61 4.01 -2.84
N ILE A 152 9.07 5.19 -3.07
CA ILE A 152 8.09 5.46 -4.11
C ILE A 152 8.80 6.22 -5.21
N TYR A 153 8.59 5.81 -6.46
CA TYR A 153 9.15 6.46 -7.63
C TYR A 153 8.04 6.83 -8.60
N ALA A 154 7.96 8.12 -8.92
CA ALA A 154 7.10 8.66 -9.97
C ALA A 154 7.94 8.84 -11.24
N TYR A 155 7.47 8.28 -12.35
CA TYR A 155 8.18 8.37 -13.63
C TYR A 155 7.94 9.75 -14.27
N PRO A 156 9.01 10.50 -14.62
CA PRO A 156 8.87 11.87 -15.14
C PRO A 156 8.05 11.99 -16.43
N ASP A 157 8.07 10.93 -17.24
CA ASP A 157 7.48 10.92 -18.59
C ASP A 157 6.11 10.21 -18.65
N SER A 158 5.56 9.84 -17.50
CA SER A 158 4.25 9.16 -17.39
C SER A 158 3.60 9.41 -16.03
N ASP A 159 2.31 9.13 -15.93
CA ASP A 159 1.57 9.17 -14.65
C ASP A 159 1.82 7.92 -13.78
N GLN A 160 2.76 7.07 -14.19
CA GLN A 160 3.07 5.84 -13.48
C GLN A 160 3.81 6.14 -12.18
N ILE A 161 3.37 5.50 -11.11
CA ILE A 161 4.01 5.52 -9.80
C ILE A 161 4.20 4.07 -9.36
N ASP A 162 5.42 3.73 -8.95
CA ASP A 162 5.75 2.40 -8.44
C ASP A 162 6.26 2.47 -7.00
N LEU A 163 5.84 1.48 -6.20
CA LEU A 163 6.43 1.19 -4.91
C LEU A 163 7.59 0.22 -5.11
N PHE A 164 8.81 0.65 -4.80
CA PHE A 164 10.01 -0.17 -4.84
C PHE A 164 10.37 -0.72 -3.48
N VAL A 165 10.71 -2.00 -3.45
CA VAL A 165 11.36 -2.66 -2.32
C VAL A 165 12.69 -3.20 -2.80
N ASN A 166 13.77 -2.69 -2.22
CA ASN A 166 15.13 -3.12 -2.53
C ASN A 166 15.69 -3.95 -1.37
N TYR A 167 16.51 -4.93 -1.71
CA TYR A 167 17.31 -5.70 -0.76
C TYR A 167 18.75 -5.78 -1.24
N GLN A 168 19.71 -5.54 -0.33
CA GLN A 168 21.13 -5.74 -0.61
C GLN A 168 21.77 -6.72 0.39
N GLU A 169 22.64 -7.56 -0.15
CA GLU A 169 23.52 -8.39 0.66
C GLU A 169 24.70 -7.52 1.16
N VAL A 170 24.59 -6.97 2.36
CA VAL A 170 25.51 -5.96 2.89
C VAL A 170 27.00 -6.39 2.81
N ASN A 171 27.29 -7.66 3.05
CA ASN A 171 28.63 -8.24 2.97
C ASN A 171 28.86 -9.07 1.69
N GLY A 172 27.96 -8.96 0.71
CA GLY A 172 28.00 -9.72 -0.53
C GLY A 172 27.90 -8.83 -1.77
N LYS A 173 27.59 -9.48 -2.91
CA LYS A 173 27.55 -8.84 -4.22
C LYS A 173 26.14 -8.50 -4.69
N GLY A 174 25.12 -9.16 -4.16
CA GLY A 174 23.76 -9.03 -4.67
C GLY A 174 23.05 -7.79 -4.15
N LEU A 175 22.39 -7.08 -5.06
CA LEU A 175 21.38 -6.09 -4.80
C LEU A 175 20.22 -6.34 -5.74
N ALA A 176 19.03 -6.52 -5.22
CA ALA A 176 17.83 -6.71 -6.03
C ALA A 176 16.79 -5.66 -5.69
N GLY A 177 16.06 -5.23 -6.70
CA GLY A 177 14.92 -4.33 -6.58
C GLY A 177 13.71 -4.96 -7.24
N ILE A 178 12.58 -4.89 -6.56
CA ILE A 178 11.29 -5.23 -7.15
C ILE A 178 10.33 -4.08 -6.97
N ALA A 179 9.43 -3.92 -7.91
CA ALA A 179 8.44 -2.86 -7.86
C ALA A 179 7.04 -3.40 -8.13
N LYS A 180 6.07 -2.74 -7.54
CA LYS A 180 4.66 -2.94 -7.80
C LYS A 180 4.01 -1.62 -8.14
N SER A 181 3.11 -1.62 -9.11
CA SER A 181 2.35 -0.43 -9.46
C SER A 181 1.59 0.08 -8.24
N PHE A 182 1.61 1.39 -8.03
CA PHE A 182 0.84 2.01 -6.95
C PHE A 182 -0.67 1.84 -7.17
N GLU A 183 -1.10 1.77 -8.42
CA GLU A 183 -2.49 1.45 -8.76
C GLU A 183 -2.90 0.06 -8.25
N ASP A 184 -2.04 -0.96 -8.39
CA ASP A 184 -2.30 -2.30 -7.85
C ASP A 184 -2.41 -2.29 -6.33
N ILE A 185 -1.62 -1.47 -5.65
CA ILE A 185 -1.69 -1.30 -4.20
C ILE A 185 -3.00 -0.61 -3.81
N VAL A 186 -3.39 0.45 -4.51
CA VAL A 186 -4.68 1.12 -4.30
C VAL A 186 -5.85 0.16 -4.53
N ASN A 187 -5.80 -0.65 -5.58
CA ASN A 187 -6.82 -1.67 -5.87
C ASN A 187 -6.89 -2.75 -4.78
N LEU A 188 -5.75 -3.14 -4.20
CA LEU A 188 -5.72 -4.04 -3.04
C LEU A 188 -6.44 -3.42 -1.84
N LEU A 189 -6.20 -2.13 -1.60
CA LEU A 189 -6.75 -1.40 -0.46
C LEU A 189 -8.23 -1.00 -0.65
N SER A 190 -8.71 -0.92 -1.89
CA SER A 190 -10.11 -0.60 -2.19
C SER A 190 -11.12 -1.59 -1.59
N ARG A 191 -10.66 -2.80 -1.22
CA ARG A 191 -11.48 -3.80 -0.51
C ARG A 191 -11.83 -3.38 0.93
N PHE A 192 -11.11 -2.41 1.48
CA PHE A 192 -11.34 -1.87 2.83
C PHE A 192 -12.10 -0.55 2.81
N THR A 193 -12.75 -0.21 1.68
CA THR A 193 -13.68 0.92 1.67
C THR A 193 -14.74 0.67 2.73
N LEU A 194 -14.95 1.66 3.59
CA LEU A 194 -16.11 1.69 4.46
C LEU A 194 -17.32 1.49 3.56
N GLU A 195 -18.07 0.39 3.76
CA GLU A 195 -19.35 0.24 3.10
C GLU A 195 -20.08 1.55 3.33
N GLU A 196 -20.51 2.20 2.25
CA GLU A 196 -21.41 3.34 2.34
C GLU A 196 -22.62 2.82 3.11
N THR A 197 -22.60 3.04 4.43
CA THR A 197 -23.81 2.90 5.22
C THR A 197 -24.74 3.95 4.68
N GLY A 198 -25.63 3.51 3.78
CA GLY A 198 -26.60 4.35 3.13
C GLY A 198 -27.33 5.19 4.16
N PHE A 199 -27.17 6.50 4.05
CA PHE A 199 -28.07 7.50 4.59
C PHE A 199 -28.70 8.22 3.41
#